data_e397797c55a157eb71bd8c3ea251262a
#
_entry.id   e397797c55a157eb71bd8c3ea251262a
#
_cell.length_a   1.000
_cell.length_b   1.000
_cell.length_c   1.000
_cell.angle_alpha   90.00
_cell.angle_beta   90.00
_cell.angle_gamma   90.00
#
_symmetry.space_group_name_H-M   'P 1'
#
loop_
_entity.id
_entity.type
_entity.pdbx_description
1 polymer ?
#
loop_
_entity_poly.entity_id
_entity_poly.type
_entity_poly.pdbx_seq_one_letter_code
_entity_poly.pdbx_strand_id
1 'polypeptide(L)'
;VFYDDMGSIGFINTDFVKKMESIGIHCRVFNPFVPGLNLFLNNRDHRKITVIDGKVGFTGGYNLANEYFNYTHPYGQWKDTGIRLEGDAVQSLTVTFLEMWNAVSEKATNDTDFSKYIIHYDYKAQQTGFVQPYADSPMDNEQVGEEVYISMINKAENYCWFMTPYLIITDEMTHALCLAAKRGVDVRIITPGIPDE
;
A
#
# COMPACT_ATOMS: atom_id res chain seq x y z
N VAL A 1 14.82 -4.04 -0.20
CA VAL A 1 13.84 -3.25 -0.98
C VAL A 1 13.22 -4.14 -2.03
N PHE A 2 11.92 -4.04 -2.28
CA PHE A 2 11.36 -4.56 -3.53
C PHE A 2 10.42 -3.53 -4.17
N TYR A 3 10.23 -3.61 -5.47
CA TYR A 3 9.39 -2.70 -6.22
C TYR A 3 8.64 -3.43 -7.34
N ASP A 4 7.50 -2.87 -7.75
CA ASP A 4 6.73 -3.35 -8.89
C ASP A 4 7.36 -2.84 -10.20
N ASP A 5 7.63 -3.75 -11.13
CA ASP A 5 8.31 -3.41 -12.38
C ASP A 5 7.48 -2.46 -13.27
N MET A 6 6.20 -2.76 -13.46
CA MET A 6 5.31 -1.92 -14.29
C MET A 6 5.16 -0.51 -13.73
N GLY A 7 4.99 -0.38 -12.41
CA GLY A 7 4.91 0.92 -11.75
C GLY A 7 6.20 1.74 -11.78
N SER A 8 7.30 1.12 -12.20
CA SER A 8 8.64 1.72 -12.25
C SER A 8 9.20 1.87 -13.66
N ILE A 9 8.47 1.42 -14.69
CA ILE A 9 8.87 1.55 -16.10
C ILE A 9 9.09 3.04 -16.43
N GLY A 10 10.24 3.32 -17.03
CA GLY A 10 10.65 4.68 -17.38
C GLY A 10 11.40 5.45 -16.29
N PHE A 11 11.35 5.00 -15.03
CA PHE A 11 12.06 5.62 -13.90
C PHE A 11 13.25 4.78 -13.42
N ILE A 12 13.12 3.45 -13.47
CA ILE A 12 14.14 2.51 -13.02
C ILE A 12 14.66 1.71 -14.21
N ASN A 13 15.97 1.70 -14.40
CA ASN A 13 16.62 0.92 -15.44
C ASN A 13 16.98 -0.50 -14.95
N THR A 14 17.30 -1.39 -15.89
CA THR A 14 17.66 -2.79 -15.61
C THR A 14 18.89 -2.97 -14.72
N ASP A 15 19.73 -1.94 -14.57
CA ASP A 15 20.92 -1.97 -13.72
C ASP A 15 20.65 -1.51 -12.29
N PHE A 16 19.42 -1.08 -11.98
CA PHE A 16 19.07 -0.56 -10.66
C PHE A 16 19.27 -1.62 -9.56
N VAL A 17 18.83 -2.85 -9.79
CA VAL A 17 19.03 -3.94 -8.83
C VAL A 17 20.52 -4.15 -8.56
N LYS A 18 21.34 -4.24 -9.61
CA LYS A 18 22.79 -4.39 -9.47
C LYS A 18 23.42 -3.23 -8.70
N LYS A 19 22.96 -2.02 -8.96
CA LYS A 19 23.41 -0.83 -8.25
C LYS A 19 23.08 -0.90 -6.76
N MET A 20 21.85 -1.28 -6.40
CA MET A 20 21.43 -1.46 -5.00
C MET A 20 22.27 -2.53 -4.31
N GLU A 21 22.42 -3.69 -4.94
CA GLU A 21 23.22 -4.80 -4.41
C GLU A 21 24.72 -4.38 -4.22
N SER A 22 25.28 -3.59 -5.14
CA SER A 22 26.67 -3.13 -5.05
C SER A 22 26.95 -2.23 -3.84
N ILE A 23 25.92 -1.60 -3.29
CA ILE A 23 26.03 -0.74 -2.08
C ILE A 23 25.47 -1.44 -0.83
N GLY A 24 25.22 -2.77 -0.92
CA GLY A 24 24.77 -3.60 0.20
C GLY A 24 23.26 -3.57 0.46
N ILE A 25 22.45 -3.09 -0.47
CA ILE A 25 20.99 -3.07 -0.36
C ILE A 25 20.40 -4.23 -1.16
N HIS A 26 19.83 -5.21 -0.48
CA HIS A 26 19.11 -6.30 -1.16
C HIS A 26 17.88 -5.75 -1.88
N CYS A 27 17.77 -6.06 -3.17
CA CYS A 27 16.73 -5.54 -4.03
C CYS A 27 16.08 -6.66 -4.86
N ARG A 28 14.73 -6.68 -4.89
CA ARG A 28 13.96 -7.62 -5.69
C ARG A 28 12.93 -6.88 -6.54
N VAL A 29 12.59 -7.48 -7.68
CA VAL A 29 11.60 -6.96 -8.62
C VAL A 29 10.36 -7.83 -8.55
N PHE A 30 9.20 -7.20 -8.34
CA PHE A 30 7.91 -7.89 -8.38
C PHE A 30 7.39 -7.93 -9.81
N ASN A 31 6.99 -9.11 -10.25
CA ASN A 31 6.34 -9.39 -11.53
C ASN A 31 7.01 -8.65 -12.71
N PRO A 32 8.28 -9.01 -13.05
CA PRO A 32 9.01 -8.37 -14.14
C PRO A 32 8.21 -8.38 -15.44
N PHE A 33 8.18 -7.26 -16.14
CA PHE A 33 7.49 -7.14 -17.42
C PHE A 33 8.27 -7.87 -18.53
N VAL A 34 7.62 -8.88 -19.12
CA VAL A 34 8.14 -9.60 -20.29
C VAL A 34 7.18 -9.33 -21.46
N PRO A 35 7.61 -8.65 -22.53
CA PRO A 35 6.78 -8.42 -23.69
C PRO A 35 6.29 -9.73 -24.33
N GLY A 36 4.99 -9.85 -24.57
CA GLY A 36 4.40 -10.87 -25.44
C GLY A 36 3.61 -11.99 -24.77
N LEU A 37 3.81 -12.33 -23.48
CA LEU A 37 3.10 -13.44 -22.83
C LEU A 37 3.08 -13.29 -21.29
N ASN A 38 2.39 -12.25 -20.80
CA ASN A 38 2.25 -12.16 -19.36
C ASN A 38 0.78 -12.30 -18.94
N LEU A 39 0.38 -13.54 -18.61
CA LEU A 39 -0.96 -13.85 -18.08
C LEU A 39 -1.23 -13.17 -16.74
N PHE A 40 -0.18 -12.73 -16.05
CA PHE A 40 -0.25 -12.08 -14.74
C PHE A 40 0.01 -10.56 -14.80
N LEU A 41 -0.16 -9.95 -15.98
CA LEU A 41 0.12 -8.52 -16.18
C LEU A 41 -0.65 -7.62 -15.18
N ASN A 42 -1.85 -8.02 -14.82
CA ASN A 42 -2.73 -7.27 -13.91
C ASN A 42 -2.41 -7.50 -12.41
N ASN A 43 -1.60 -8.51 -12.08
CA ASN A 43 -1.21 -8.74 -10.71
C ASN A 43 -0.07 -7.79 -10.34
N ARG A 44 -0.42 -6.65 -9.72
CA ARG A 44 0.52 -5.59 -9.35
C ARG A 44 0.50 -5.35 -7.85
N ASP A 45 1.66 -4.98 -7.30
CA ASP A 45 1.77 -4.56 -5.91
C ASP A 45 1.87 -3.04 -5.84
N HIS A 46 0.83 -2.40 -5.32
CA HIS A 46 0.75 -0.96 -5.18
C HIS A 46 0.94 -0.49 -3.73
N ARG A 47 1.27 -1.39 -2.81
CA ARG A 47 1.46 -1.07 -1.39
C ARG A 47 2.75 -0.30 -1.18
N LYS A 48 2.71 0.66 -0.27
CA LYS A 48 3.87 1.43 0.19
C LYS A 48 4.10 1.09 1.65
N ILE A 49 5.06 0.21 1.90
CA ILE A 49 5.38 -0.27 3.24
C ILE A 49 6.85 0.01 3.52
N THR A 50 7.14 0.71 4.60
CA THR A 50 8.50 0.88 5.12
C THR A 50 8.50 0.43 6.58
N VAL A 51 9.38 -0.49 6.92
CA VAL A 51 9.57 -0.97 8.29
C VAL A 51 11.02 -0.70 8.70
N ILE A 52 11.19 -0.15 9.89
CA ILE A 52 12.50 0.15 10.47
C ILE A 52 12.63 -0.63 11.77
N ASP A 53 13.58 -1.57 11.80
CA ASP A 53 13.93 -2.41 12.96
C ASP A 53 12.76 -3.19 13.58
N GLY A 54 11.67 -3.42 12.82
CA GLY A 54 10.45 -4.01 13.38
C GLY A 54 9.72 -3.14 14.41
N LYS A 55 10.14 -1.90 14.63
CA LYS A 55 9.64 -0.99 15.67
C LYS A 55 8.80 0.14 15.14
N VAL A 56 9.16 0.65 13.96
CA VAL A 56 8.46 1.76 13.31
C VAL A 56 8.05 1.33 11.93
N GLY A 57 6.79 1.57 11.59
CA GLY A 57 6.24 1.30 10.27
C GLY A 57 5.63 2.54 9.64
N PHE A 58 5.73 2.64 8.32
CA PHE A 58 5.08 3.67 7.52
C PHE A 58 4.31 3.02 6.40
N THR A 59 3.10 3.53 6.14
CA THR A 59 2.30 3.20 4.97
C THR A 59 1.47 4.40 4.55
N GLY A 60 1.03 4.44 3.30
CA GLY A 60 0.26 5.55 2.76
C GLY A 60 0.09 5.48 1.25
N GLY A 61 -0.41 6.56 0.65
CA GLY A 61 -0.62 6.66 -0.80
C GLY A 61 0.65 7.03 -1.59
N TYR A 62 1.63 7.65 -0.96
CA TYR A 62 2.80 8.24 -1.61
C TYR A 62 3.81 7.19 -2.10
N ASN A 63 4.28 7.36 -3.33
CA ASN A 63 5.47 6.66 -3.83
C ASN A 63 6.76 7.37 -3.39
N LEU A 64 7.89 6.66 -3.43
CA LEU A 64 9.21 7.27 -3.22
C LEU A 64 9.69 7.91 -4.53
N ALA A 65 9.04 8.99 -4.95
CA ALA A 65 9.39 9.74 -6.15
C ALA A 65 9.28 11.26 -5.89
N ASN A 66 9.97 12.04 -6.70
CA ASN A 66 10.18 13.47 -6.47
C ASN A 66 8.88 14.29 -6.42
N GLU A 67 7.90 13.95 -7.24
CA GLU A 67 6.59 14.62 -7.29
C GLU A 67 5.80 14.46 -5.99
N TYR A 68 5.85 13.27 -5.36
CA TYR A 68 5.14 13.02 -4.09
C TYR A 68 5.71 13.83 -2.93
N PHE A 69 6.98 14.22 -3.01
CA PHE A 69 7.66 15.05 -2.01
C PHE A 69 7.78 16.52 -2.42
N ASN A 70 7.12 16.90 -3.51
CA ASN A 70 7.12 18.25 -4.05
C ASN A 70 8.53 18.79 -4.37
N TYR A 71 9.46 17.93 -4.80
CA TYR A 71 10.72 18.34 -5.42
C TYR A 71 10.53 18.72 -6.90
N THR A 72 9.55 18.09 -7.55
CA THR A 72 9.08 18.41 -8.89
C THR A 72 7.56 18.57 -8.88
N HIS A 73 7.00 19.30 -9.84
CA HIS A 73 5.57 19.65 -9.84
C HIS A 73 4.90 19.38 -11.20
N PRO A 74 4.99 18.15 -11.76
CA PRO A 74 4.39 17.87 -13.08
C PRO A 74 2.86 18.03 -13.08
N TYR A 75 2.22 17.80 -11.93
CA TYR A 75 0.77 17.89 -11.73
C TYR A 75 0.36 18.99 -10.74
N GLY A 76 1.26 19.96 -10.46
CA GLY A 76 1.07 20.95 -9.43
C GLY A 76 1.58 20.49 -8.06
N GLN A 77 1.08 21.12 -6.99
CA GLN A 77 1.47 20.73 -5.64
C GLN A 77 0.77 19.43 -5.24
N TRP A 78 1.58 18.42 -4.94
CA TRP A 78 1.09 17.12 -4.47
C TRP A 78 0.77 17.16 -2.98
N LYS A 79 -0.37 16.60 -2.61
CA LYS A 79 -0.72 16.35 -1.21
C LYS A 79 -1.17 14.91 -1.05
N ASP A 80 -0.46 14.17 -0.24
CA ASP A 80 -0.74 12.79 0.07
C ASP A 80 -0.91 12.59 1.58
N THR A 81 -1.29 11.39 1.98
CA THR A 81 -1.48 11.01 3.37
C THR A 81 -0.72 9.74 3.68
N GLY A 82 -0.05 9.73 4.81
CA GLY A 82 0.62 8.56 5.35
C GLY A 82 0.41 8.42 6.84
N ILE A 83 0.64 7.21 7.32
CA ILE A 83 0.58 6.86 8.73
C ILE A 83 1.95 6.40 9.17
N ARG A 84 2.40 6.89 10.32
CA ARG A 84 3.53 6.35 11.07
C ARG A 84 2.98 5.56 12.26
N LEU A 85 3.37 4.30 12.36
CA LEU A 85 2.99 3.38 13.41
C LEU A 85 4.19 3.05 14.30
N GLU A 86 3.94 2.86 15.58
CA GLU A 86 4.86 2.27 16.55
C GLU A 86 4.12 1.24 17.40
N GLY A 87 4.83 0.23 17.86
CA GLY A 87 4.27 -0.85 18.67
C GLY A 87 3.85 -2.06 17.84
N ASP A 88 3.01 -2.91 18.40
CA ASP A 88 2.71 -4.25 17.88
C ASP A 88 2.10 -4.26 16.47
N ALA A 89 1.39 -3.22 16.08
CA ALA A 89 0.83 -3.11 14.72
C ALA A 89 1.89 -3.11 13.61
N VAL A 90 3.14 -2.74 13.92
CA VAL A 90 4.27 -2.79 12.97
C VAL A 90 4.60 -4.22 12.58
N GLN A 91 4.31 -5.19 13.42
CA GLN A 91 4.55 -6.61 13.13
C GLN A 91 3.71 -7.08 11.94
N SER A 92 2.46 -6.63 11.82
CA SER A 92 1.61 -6.95 10.67
C SER A 92 2.19 -6.38 9.37
N LEU A 93 2.69 -5.15 9.37
CA LEU A 93 3.37 -4.58 8.21
C LEU A 93 4.65 -5.34 7.86
N THR A 94 5.38 -5.79 8.88
CA THR A 94 6.60 -6.58 8.72
C THR A 94 6.29 -7.92 8.04
N VAL A 95 5.28 -8.63 8.52
CA VAL A 95 4.85 -9.91 7.93
C VAL A 95 4.39 -9.72 6.50
N THR A 96 3.52 -8.74 6.24
CA THR A 96 3.04 -8.41 4.90
C THR A 96 4.20 -8.14 3.92
N PHE A 97 5.23 -7.42 4.36
CA PHE A 97 6.43 -7.19 3.54
C PHE A 97 7.19 -8.51 3.29
N LEU A 98 7.40 -9.32 4.32
CA LEU A 98 8.19 -10.55 4.23
C LEU A 98 7.51 -11.62 3.38
N GLU A 99 6.18 -11.72 3.42
CA GLU A 99 5.41 -12.61 2.55
C GLU A 99 5.66 -12.27 1.08
N MET A 100 5.56 -11.00 0.71
CA MET A 100 5.84 -10.55 -0.65
C MET A 100 7.31 -10.68 -1.02
N TRP A 101 8.21 -10.38 -0.09
CA TRP A 101 9.64 -10.57 -0.28
C TRP A 101 9.98 -12.01 -0.63
N ASN A 102 9.34 -12.97 0.04
CA ASN A 102 9.53 -14.40 -0.23
C ASN A 102 8.85 -14.83 -1.52
N ALA A 103 7.66 -14.30 -1.82
CA ALA A 103 6.92 -14.66 -3.05
C ALA A 103 7.67 -14.29 -4.33
N VAL A 104 8.49 -13.22 -4.31
CA VAL A 104 9.28 -12.80 -5.48
C VAL A 104 10.66 -13.45 -5.58
N SER A 105 10.98 -14.40 -4.71
CA SER A 105 12.28 -15.10 -4.73
C SER A 105 12.24 -16.33 -5.60
N GLU A 106 13.07 -16.36 -6.63
CA GLU A 106 13.30 -17.56 -7.45
C GLU A 106 14.22 -18.61 -6.77
N LYS A 107 14.86 -18.25 -5.67
CA LYS A 107 15.85 -19.11 -4.99
C LYS A 107 15.32 -19.59 -3.65
N ALA A 108 15.70 -20.84 -3.30
CA ALA A 108 15.40 -21.45 -2.00
C ALA A 108 16.03 -20.74 -0.77
N THR A 109 16.38 -19.48 -0.90
CA THR A 109 16.91 -18.61 0.17
C THR A 109 15.82 -17.79 0.85
N ASN A 110 14.58 -18.28 0.76
CA ASN A 110 13.46 -17.63 1.46
C ASN A 110 13.67 -17.80 2.96
N ASP A 111 13.58 -16.68 3.63
CA ASP A 111 13.59 -16.64 5.06
C ASP A 111 12.18 -17.01 5.56
N THR A 112 12.02 -18.26 5.95
CA THR A 112 10.74 -18.78 6.45
C THR A 112 10.54 -18.53 7.94
N ASP A 113 11.61 -18.17 8.64
CA ASP A 113 11.55 -17.79 10.05
C ASP A 113 11.39 -16.28 10.20
N PHE A 114 10.14 -15.84 10.29
CA PHE A 114 9.82 -14.42 10.52
C PHE A 114 10.05 -13.98 11.95
N SER A 115 10.23 -14.90 12.90
CA SER A 115 10.36 -14.59 14.34
C SER A 115 11.49 -13.61 14.63
N LYS A 116 12.59 -13.68 13.88
CA LYS A 116 13.75 -12.79 14.03
C LYS A 116 13.46 -11.33 13.68
N TYR A 117 12.38 -11.06 12.93
CA TYR A 117 11.95 -9.71 12.56
C TYR A 117 10.80 -9.20 13.45
N ILE A 118 10.21 -10.09 14.26
CA ILE A 118 9.15 -9.74 15.22
C ILE A 118 9.83 -9.30 16.51
N ILE A 119 9.87 -8.01 16.71
CA ILE A 119 10.58 -7.41 17.83
C ILE A 119 9.58 -7.02 18.91
N HIS A 120 9.73 -7.62 20.08
CA HIS A 120 9.00 -7.20 21.28
C HIS A 120 9.87 -6.21 22.06
N TYR A 121 9.32 -5.05 22.33
CA TYR A 121 9.98 -4.02 23.13
C TYR A 121 8.94 -3.27 23.98
N ASP A 122 9.40 -2.67 25.05
CA ASP A 122 8.53 -1.87 25.91
C ASP A 122 8.10 -0.62 25.15
N TYR A 123 6.85 -0.62 24.71
CA TYR A 123 6.23 0.50 24.04
C TYR A 123 5.12 1.09 24.91
N LYS A 124 5.22 2.39 25.16
CA LYS A 124 4.15 3.12 25.84
C LYS A 124 3.27 3.81 24.82
N ALA A 125 2.07 3.28 24.64
CA ALA A 125 1.08 3.91 23.75
C ALA A 125 0.79 5.35 24.21
N GLN A 126 0.85 6.27 23.25
CA GLN A 126 0.51 7.68 23.49
C GLN A 126 -0.97 7.97 23.26
N GLN A 127 -1.67 7.04 22.58
CA GLN A 127 -3.08 7.14 22.24
C GLN A 127 -3.79 5.85 22.66
N THR A 128 -5.07 5.95 22.93
CA THR A 128 -5.95 4.81 23.19
C THR A 128 -6.63 4.38 21.90
N GLY A 129 -6.85 3.07 21.74
CA GLY A 129 -7.54 2.52 20.57
C GLY A 129 -6.81 1.29 20.01
N PHE A 130 -7.33 0.80 18.89
CA PHE A 130 -6.78 -0.34 18.19
C PHE A 130 -6.34 0.08 16.79
N VAL A 131 -5.23 -0.52 16.34
CA VAL A 131 -4.73 -0.37 14.97
C VAL A 131 -4.58 -1.77 14.40
N GLN A 132 -5.25 -2.03 13.30
CA GLN A 132 -5.22 -3.31 12.60
C GLN A 132 -4.80 -3.09 11.14
N PRO A 133 -3.51 -3.22 10.82
CA PRO A 133 -3.08 -3.25 9.44
C PRO A 133 -3.63 -4.51 8.74
N TYR A 134 -4.05 -4.35 7.51
CA TYR A 134 -4.50 -5.44 6.64
C TYR A 134 -4.01 -5.18 5.21
N ALA A 135 -4.03 -6.19 4.38
CA ALA A 135 -3.70 -6.09 2.97
C ALA A 135 -4.56 -7.06 2.17
N ASP A 136 -4.94 -6.65 0.96
CA ASP A 136 -5.53 -7.57 0.00
C ASP A 136 -4.46 -8.47 -0.60
N SER A 137 -4.85 -9.69 -0.93
CA SER A 137 -4.01 -10.65 -1.62
C SER A 137 -4.76 -11.23 -2.82
N PRO A 138 -4.13 -11.37 -3.99
CA PRO A 138 -4.76 -12.04 -5.12
C PRO A 138 -4.82 -13.57 -4.94
N MET A 139 -4.37 -14.09 -3.80
CA MET A 139 -4.19 -15.52 -3.57
C MET A 139 -5.37 -16.18 -2.84
N ASP A 140 -6.27 -15.41 -2.24
CA ASP A 140 -7.31 -15.93 -1.33
C ASP A 140 -8.75 -15.69 -1.78
N ASN A 141 -9.00 -14.99 -2.87
CA ASN A 141 -10.34 -14.57 -3.35
C ASN A 141 -11.14 -13.73 -2.34
N GLU A 142 -10.48 -13.14 -1.35
CA GLU A 142 -11.09 -12.22 -0.38
C GLU A 142 -10.85 -10.78 -0.80
N GLN A 143 -11.89 -9.95 -0.77
CA GLN A 143 -11.81 -8.51 -1.08
C GLN A 143 -11.81 -7.70 0.21
N VAL A 144 -10.84 -7.96 1.07
CA VAL A 144 -10.78 -7.40 2.44
C VAL A 144 -10.85 -5.88 2.43
N GLY A 145 -10.13 -5.23 1.52
CA GLY A 145 -10.11 -3.76 1.42
C GLY A 145 -11.49 -3.20 1.11
N GLU A 146 -12.16 -3.72 0.11
CA GLU A 146 -13.49 -3.28 -0.26
C GLU A 146 -14.52 -3.54 0.83
N GLU A 147 -14.51 -4.74 1.43
CA GLU A 147 -15.41 -5.10 2.51
C GLU A 147 -15.25 -4.21 3.74
N VAL A 148 -14.02 -3.84 4.09
CA VAL A 148 -13.74 -2.88 5.16
C VAL A 148 -14.32 -1.50 4.83
N TYR A 149 -14.13 -0.99 3.62
CA TYR A 149 -14.72 0.28 3.19
C TYR A 149 -16.24 0.24 3.24
N ILE A 150 -16.88 -0.78 2.69
CA ILE A 150 -18.34 -0.95 2.72
C ILE A 150 -18.84 -1.03 4.17
N SER A 151 -18.14 -1.77 5.03
CA SER A 151 -18.47 -1.86 6.46
C SER A 151 -18.40 -0.50 7.15
N MET A 152 -17.37 0.30 6.89
CA MET A 152 -17.25 1.66 7.46
C MET A 152 -18.37 2.59 6.95
N ILE A 153 -18.66 2.57 5.64
CA ILE A 153 -19.74 3.36 5.03
C ILE A 153 -21.09 3.01 5.67
N ASN A 154 -21.36 1.71 5.85
CA ASN A 154 -22.60 1.24 6.42
C ASN A 154 -22.77 1.61 7.91
N LYS A 155 -21.66 1.73 8.65
CA LYS A 155 -21.64 2.15 10.06
C LYS A 155 -21.52 3.65 10.25
N ALA A 156 -21.29 4.43 9.22
CA ALA A 156 -21.21 5.88 9.33
C ALA A 156 -22.55 6.47 9.76
N GLU A 157 -22.51 7.34 10.77
CA GLU A 157 -23.69 8.01 11.35
C GLU A 157 -23.76 9.50 10.97
N ASN A 158 -22.62 10.18 10.94
CA ASN A 158 -22.57 11.63 10.74
C ASN A 158 -21.99 12.02 9.39
N TYR A 159 -20.78 11.51 9.07
CA TYR A 159 -20.11 11.82 7.81
C TYR A 159 -19.22 10.69 7.34
N CYS A 160 -19.01 10.65 6.03
CA CYS A 160 -18.08 9.73 5.38
C CYS A 160 -17.41 10.43 4.20
N TRP A 161 -16.13 10.78 4.34
CA TRP A 161 -15.40 11.57 3.36
C TRP A 161 -14.24 10.79 2.78
N PHE A 162 -14.15 10.79 1.45
CA PHE A 162 -13.10 10.11 0.70
C PHE A 162 -12.26 11.12 -0.08
N MET A 163 -10.97 10.90 -0.09
CA MET A 163 -10.04 11.58 -0.98
C MET A 163 -9.27 10.51 -1.75
N THR A 164 -9.39 10.51 -3.06
CA THR A 164 -8.76 9.50 -3.92
C THR A 164 -8.37 10.11 -5.26
N PRO A 165 -7.19 9.77 -5.81
CA PRO A 165 -6.81 10.19 -7.15
C PRO A 165 -7.66 9.53 -8.24
N TYR A 166 -8.15 8.30 -7.99
CA TYR A 166 -8.94 7.53 -8.96
C TYR A 166 -10.22 7.02 -8.29
N LEU A 167 -11.37 7.39 -8.87
CA LEU A 167 -12.67 6.92 -8.39
C LEU A 167 -13.10 5.69 -9.22
N ILE A 168 -12.45 4.57 -8.97
CA ILE A 168 -12.76 3.28 -9.60
C ILE A 168 -13.38 2.41 -8.51
N ILE A 169 -14.70 2.43 -8.41
CA ILE A 169 -15.47 1.73 -7.38
C ILE A 169 -16.46 0.75 -8.01
N THR A 170 -16.79 -0.29 -7.27
CA THR A 170 -17.79 -1.29 -7.66
C THR A 170 -19.23 -0.76 -7.53
N ASP A 171 -20.19 -1.50 -8.06
CA ASP A 171 -21.60 -1.20 -7.90
C ASP A 171 -22.02 -1.32 -6.43
N GLU A 172 -21.47 -2.28 -5.70
CA GLU A 172 -21.69 -2.51 -4.27
C GLU A 172 -21.27 -1.30 -3.44
N MET A 173 -20.07 -0.78 -3.71
CA MET A 173 -19.56 0.41 -3.01
C MET A 173 -20.35 1.66 -3.39
N THR A 174 -20.75 1.80 -4.65
CA THR A 174 -21.63 2.88 -5.11
C THR A 174 -22.98 2.83 -4.38
N HIS A 175 -23.58 1.63 -4.26
CA HIS A 175 -24.81 1.42 -3.52
C HIS A 175 -24.68 1.81 -2.03
N ALA A 176 -23.59 1.39 -1.39
CA ALA A 176 -23.33 1.70 0.02
C ALA A 176 -23.23 3.21 0.26
N LEU A 177 -22.51 3.95 -0.60
CA LEU A 177 -22.38 5.41 -0.55
C LEU A 177 -23.74 6.11 -0.73
N CYS A 178 -24.52 5.69 -1.74
CA CYS A 178 -25.85 6.23 -1.99
C CYS A 178 -26.78 5.98 -0.81
N LEU A 179 -26.72 4.78 -0.21
CA LEU A 179 -27.55 4.43 0.93
C LEU A 179 -27.14 5.23 2.19
N ALA A 180 -25.86 5.44 2.42
CA ALA A 180 -25.38 6.28 3.50
C ALA A 180 -25.91 7.72 3.36
N ALA A 181 -25.82 8.31 2.17
CA ALA A 181 -26.37 9.64 1.91
C ALA A 181 -27.90 9.70 2.14
N LYS A 182 -28.65 8.67 1.71
CA LYS A 182 -30.09 8.57 1.97
C LYS A 182 -30.44 8.43 3.45
N ARG A 183 -29.54 7.88 4.26
CA ARG A 183 -29.69 7.84 5.73
C ARG A 183 -29.41 9.20 6.40
N GLY A 184 -28.94 10.21 5.65
CA GLY A 184 -28.59 11.54 6.17
C GLY A 184 -27.12 11.70 6.55
N VAL A 185 -26.25 10.74 6.20
CA VAL A 185 -24.81 10.86 6.37
C VAL A 185 -24.25 11.88 5.36
N ASP A 186 -23.40 12.80 5.80
CA ASP A 186 -22.70 13.75 4.92
C ASP A 186 -21.60 12.98 4.15
N VAL A 187 -21.90 12.57 2.92
CA VAL A 187 -20.97 11.83 2.05
C VAL A 187 -20.28 12.82 1.11
N ARG A 188 -18.93 12.85 1.15
CA ARG A 188 -18.13 13.70 0.26
C ARG A 188 -17.01 12.90 -0.39
N ILE A 189 -16.78 13.16 -1.67
CA ILE A 189 -15.70 12.56 -2.45
C ILE A 189 -14.89 13.69 -3.08
N ILE A 190 -13.59 13.66 -2.87
CA ILE A 190 -12.63 14.61 -3.44
C ILE A 190 -11.73 13.87 -4.41
N THR A 191 -11.75 14.30 -5.65
CA THR A 191 -10.87 13.80 -6.72
C THR A 191 -10.05 14.96 -7.31
N PRO A 192 -8.95 14.69 -8.03
CA PRO A 192 -8.20 15.73 -8.72
C PRO A 192 -9.08 16.49 -9.72
N GLY A 193 -8.92 17.81 -9.77
CA GLY A 193 -9.65 18.66 -10.72
C GLY A 193 -9.06 18.61 -12.14
N ILE A 194 -7.80 18.22 -12.26
CA ILE A 194 -7.10 18.03 -13.54
C ILE A 194 -6.74 16.55 -13.60
N PRO A 195 -7.30 15.79 -14.55
CA PRO A 195 -6.91 14.39 -14.73
C PRO A 195 -5.46 14.31 -15.19
N ASP A 196 -4.75 13.30 -14.72
CA ASP A 196 -3.37 13.00 -15.09
C ASP A 196 -3.26 12.12 -16.34
N GLU A 197 -4.37 11.50 -16.79
CA GLU A 197 -4.57 10.84 -18.10
C GLU A 197 -6.05 10.88 -18.55
#